data_97d339447f46cbec38bc9ac61e230015
#
_entry.id   97d339447f46cbec38bc9ac61e230015
#
_cell.length_a   1.000
_cell.length_b   1.000
_cell.length_c   1.000
_cell.angle_alpha   90.00
_cell.angle_beta   90.00
_cell.angle_gamma   90.00
#
_symmetry.space_group_name_H-M   'P 1'
#
loop_
_entity.id
_entity.type
_entity.pdbx_description
1 polymer ?
#
loop_
_entity_poly.entity_id
_entity_poly.type
_entity_poly.pdbx_seq_one_letter_code
_entity_poly.pdbx_strand_id
1 'polypeptide(L)'
;MPDLDGYEATRLIREPGTPVRNHQVPIVAMTAHAMAGDREKCLASGMNDYLAKPVKGSALREVLEKWLGVQPSVAATTAPSAETPLPRVAAAFDGEDLLERMMGNPELARRVVGRFLSDAPRQLAALAEAVSRSDADAAGFRRPVPRSGMGRMAAHSLKGAAANVGGAQVSATAKRMELLGKSGDLTGVRDLIPELAIRCDDFRAATERFWGAGETGT
;
A
#
# COMPACT_ATOMS: atom_id res chain seq x y z
N MET A 1 10.43 9.37 7.45
CA MET A 1 10.52 10.72 8.00
C MET A 1 11.95 10.85 8.47
N PRO A 2 12.69 11.87 8.07
CA PRO A 2 14.13 11.89 8.31
C PRO A 2 14.52 12.15 9.77
N ASP A 3 13.71 12.85 10.56
CA ASP A 3 14.10 13.35 11.88
C ASP A 3 13.25 12.88 13.06
N LEU A 4 12.07 12.27 12.82
CA LEU A 4 11.17 11.80 13.88
C LEU A 4 10.28 10.66 13.33
N ASP A 5 10.31 9.50 13.96
CA ASP A 5 9.41 8.41 13.61
C ASP A 5 8.08 8.47 14.40
N GLY A 6 7.09 7.66 13.99
CA GLY A 6 5.76 7.67 14.62
C GLY A 6 5.76 7.20 16.07
N TYR A 7 6.70 6.36 16.47
CA TYR A 7 6.85 5.89 17.85
C TYR A 7 7.44 6.99 18.74
N GLU A 8 8.43 7.69 18.24
CA GLU A 8 9.08 8.81 18.91
C GLU A 8 8.13 9.99 19.06
N ALA A 9 7.39 10.34 17.98
CA ALA A 9 6.33 11.34 18.02
C ALA A 9 5.26 11.01 19.08
N THR A 10 4.85 9.74 19.17
CA THR A 10 3.87 9.30 20.16
C THR A 10 4.41 9.48 21.59
N ARG A 11 5.65 9.11 21.86
CA ARG A 11 6.27 9.28 23.18
C ARG A 11 6.29 10.76 23.58
N LEU A 12 6.71 11.64 22.67
CA LEU A 12 6.73 13.10 22.93
C LEU A 12 5.33 13.65 23.20
N ILE A 13 4.29 13.14 22.49
CA ILE A 13 2.91 13.54 22.76
C ILE A 13 2.45 13.08 24.14
N ARG A 14 2.87 11.89 24.59
CA ARG A 14 2.50 11.33 25.90
C ARG A 14 3.28 11.89 27.07
N GLU A 15 4.46 12.47 26.81
CA GLU A 15 5.35 12.97 27.86
C GLU A 15 4.80 14.20 28.54
N PRO A 16 4.60 14.18 29.89
CA PRO A 16 4.18 15.35 30.64
C PRO A 16 5.24 16.46 30.59
N GLY A 17 4.83 17.70 30.33
CA GLY A 17 5.73 18.84 30.29
C GLY A 17 6.14 19.28 28.89
N THR A 18 5.76 18.54 27.83
CA THR A 18 5.84 19.01 26.44
C THR A 18 4.73 20.03 26.14
N PRO A 19 4.89 20.94 25.15
CA PRO A 19 3.88 21.94 24.81
C PRO A 19 2.65 21.37 24.08
N VAL A 20 2.33 20.10 24.29
CA VAL A 20 1.20 19.40 23.70
C VAL A 20 -0.07 19.74 24.48
N ARG A 21 -1.13 20.16 23.78
CA ARG A 21 -2.39 20.57 24.42
C ARG A 21 -3.15 19.42 25.10
N ASN A 22 -3.05 18.22 24.53
CA ASN A 22 -3.74 17.04 25.04
C ASN A 22 -2.85 15.79 24.92
N HIS A 23 -2.22 15.40 26.02
CA HIS A 23 -1.39 14.18 26.08
C HIS A 23 -2.19 12.87 25.97
N GLN A 24 -3.52 12.93 26.14
CA GLN A 24 -4.43 11.79 26.07
C GLN A 24 -5.16 11.66 24.72
N VAL A 25 -4.79 12.48 23.74
CA VAL A 25 -5.41 12.40 22.40
C VAL A 25 -5.30 10.98 21.85
N PRO A 26 -6.38 10.38 21.30
CA PRO A 26 -6.27 9.08 20.65
C PRO A 26 -5.27 9.09 19.50
N ILE A 27 -4.32 8.16 19.54
CA ILE A 27 -3.30 7.99 18.50
C ILE A 27 -3.47 6.60 17.91
N VAL A 28 -3.70 6.54 16.59
CA VAL A 28 -3.91 5.31 15.85
C VAL A 28 -2.76 5.14 14.83
N ALA A 29 -2.01 4.05 14.95
CA ALA A 29 -0.95 3.74 14.00
C ALA A 29 -1.53 3.32 12.65
N MET A 30 -0.96 3.79 11.55
CA MET A 30 -1.20 3.28 10.19
C MET A 30 0.04 2.54 9.70
N THR A 31 0.05 1.20 9.77
CA THR A 31 1.22 0.36 9.48
C THR A 31 1.09 -0.41 8.18
N ALA A 32 2.21 -0.63 7.49
CA ALA A 32 2.27 -1.49 6.31
C ALA A 32 2.33 -3.00 6.67
N HIS A 33 2.51 -3.35 7.94
CA HIS A 33 2.63 -4.72 8.42
C HIS A 33 1.65 -4.95 9.56
N ALA A 34 0.81 -5.97 9.42
CA ALA A 34 -0.17 -6.38 10.44
C ALA A 34 0.33 -7.60 11.25
N MET A 35 1.64 -7.71 11.47
CA MET A 35 2.19 -8.80 12.28
C MET A 35 1.92 -8.56 13.78
N ALA A 36 1.67 -9.63 14.53
CA ALA A 36 1.34 -9.55 15.96
C ALA A 36 2.35 -8.70 16.78
N GLY A 37 3.65 -8.78 16.46
CA GLY A 37 4.68 -8.00 17.13
C GLY A 37 4.66 -6.48 16.84
N ASP A 38 4.08 -6.03 15.73
CA ASP A 38 3.99 -4.60 15.42
C ASP A 38 2.83 -3.93 16.18
N ARG A 39 1.74 -4.67 16.42
CA ARG A 39 0.66 -4.22 17.31
C ARG A 39 1.16 -3.95 18.73
N GLU A 40 1.93 -4.88 19.27
CA GLU A 40 2.48 -4.76 20.63
C GLU A 40 3.44 -3.55 20.73
N LYS A 41 4.27 -3.32 19.74
CA LYS A 41 5.16 -2.14 19.69
C LYS A 41 4.39 -0.83 19.63
N CYS A 42 3.31 -0.75 18.84
CA CYS A 42 2.44 0.43 18.79
C CYS A 42 1.84 0.72 20.16
N LEU A 43 1.24 -0.28 20.81
CA LEU A 43 0.64 -0.12 22.12
C LEU A 43 1.68 0.22 23.20
N ALA A 44 2.85 -0.43 23.19
CA ALA A 44 3.95 -0.16 24.12
C ALA A 44 4.53 1.27 23.96
N SER A 45 4.43 1.89 22.80
CA SER A 45 4.83 3.28 22.57
C SER A 45 3.81 4.31 23.07
N GLY A 46 2.62 3.87 23.53
CA GLY A 46 1.54 4.75 24.00
C GLY A 46 0.47 5.06 22.95
N MET A 47 0.47 4.37 21.80
CA MET A 47 -0.63 4.47 20.82
C MET A 47 -1.86 3.71 21.35
N ASN A 48 -3.04 4.14 20.92
CA ASN A 48 -4.32 3.60 21.40
C ASN A 48 -4.82 2.44 20.53
N ASP A 49 -4.52 2.49 19.23
CA ASP A 49 -4.97 1.48 18.27
C ASP A 49 -4.08 1.43 17.04
N TYR A 50 -4.37 0.53 16.09
CA TYR A 50 -3.63 0.41 14.85
C TYR A 50 -4.54 0.02 13.68
N LEU A 51 -4.16 0.43 12.46
CA LEU A 51 -4.78 0.06 11.19
C LEU A 51 -3.72 -0.43 10.21
N ALA A 52 -3.97 -1.58 9.60
CA ALA A 52 -3.11 -2.09 8.54
C ALA A 52 -3.36 -1.35 7.22
N LYS A 53 -2.29 -1.03 6.50
CA LYS A 53 -2.38 -0.52 5.11
C LYS A 53 -2.44 -1.68 4.13
N PRO A 54 -3.33 -1.65 3.12
CA PRO A 54 -4.24 -0.56 2.77
C PRO A 54 -5.42 -0.46 3.75
N VAL A 55 -5.76 0.77 4.15
CA VAL A 55 -6.81 1.03 5.14
C VAL A 55 -8.18 0.79 4.50
N LYS A 56 -8.95 -0.12 5.06
CA LYS A 56 -10.34 -0.35 4.68
C LYS A 56 -11.25 0.69 5.34
N GLY A 57 -12.24 1.18 4.60
CA GLY A 57 -13.19 2.18 5.10
C GLY A 57 -13.99 1.69 6.32
N SER A 58 -14.37 0.41 6.37
CA SER A 58 -15.02 -0.23 7.51
C SER A 58 -14.13 -0.22 8.75
N ALA A 59 -12.88 -0.65 8.65
CA ALA A 59 -11.94 -0.66 9.76
C ALA A 59 -11.62 0.75 10.28
N LEU A 60 -11.51 1.74 9.37
CA LEU A 60 -11.34 3.13 9.78
C LEU A 60 -12.56 3.64 10.55
N ARG A 61 -13.78 3.31 10.09
CA ARG A 61 -15.01 3.68 10.76
C ARG A 61 -15.07 3.10 12.16
N GLU A 62 -14.82 1.81 12.33
CA GLU A 62 -14.82 1.13 13.63
C GLU A 62 -13.88 1.80 14.63
N VAL A 63 -12.66 2.13 14.19
CA VAL A 63 -11.68 2.80 15.03
C VAL A 63 -12.12 4.22 15.39
N LEU A 64 -12.70 4.96 14.43
CA LEU A 64 -13.22 6.31 14.69
C LEU A 64 -14.42 6.26 15.65
N GLU A 65 -15.38 5.38 15.47
CA GLU A 65 -16.53 5.19 16.36
C GLU A 65 -16.07 4.85 17.78
N LYS A 66 -15.10 3.93 17.91
CA LYS A 66 -14.52 3.54 19.21
C LYS A 66 -13.89 4.69 19.97
N TRP A 67 -13.13 5.55 19.27
CA TRP A 67 -12.32 6.58 19.93
C TRP A 67 -12.98 7.98 19.97
N LEU A 68 -13.96 8.25 19.11
CA LEU A 68 -14.73 9.49 19.09
C LEU A 68 -16.04 9.41 19.92
N GLY A 69 -16.36 8.22 20.48
CA GLY A 69 -17.56 8.04 21.30
C GLY A 69 -18.87 8.16 20.51
N VAL A 70 -18.84 8.00 19.19
CA VAL A 70 -20.03 7.95 18.35
C VAL A 70 -20.67 6.60 18.57
N GLN A 71 -21.89 6.59 19.16
CA GLN A 71 -22.67 5.36 19.34
C GLN A 71 -22.93 4.72 17.98
N PRO A 72 -22.67 3.40 17.81
CA PRO A 72 -22.93 2.73 16.54
C PRO A 72 -24.44 2.80 16.25
N SER A 73 -24.80 3.46 15.15
CA SER A 73 -26.10 3.25 14.53
C SER A 73 -26.20 1.78 14.17
N VAL A 74 -27.12 1.07 14.81
CA VAL A 74 -27.38 -0.36 14.63
C VAL A 74 -27.74 -0.65 13.18
N ALA A 75 -26.77 -1.06 12.39
CA ALA A 75 -26.99 -1.75 11.11
C ALA A 75 -25.86 -2.74 10.87
N ALA A 76 -26.23 -4.01 10.96
CA ALA A 76 -25.53 -5.21 10.50
C ALA A 76 -24.27 -5.63 11.28
N THR A 77 -24.53 -6.37 12.37
CA THR A 77 -23.63 -7.37 12.93
C THR A 77 -23.35 -8.47 11.88
N THR A 78 -22.15 -8.46 11.32
CA THR A 78 -21.53 -9.71 10.89
C THR A 78 -20.15 -9.76 11.51
N ALA A 79 -20.01 -10.65 12.49
CA ALA A 79 -18.75 -10.97 13.12
C ALA A 79 -17.72 -11.35 12.05
N PRO A 80 -16.46 -10.88 12.17
CA PRO A 80 -15.40 -11.39 11.33
C PRO A 80 -15.15 -12.83 11.71
N SER A 81 -15.65 -13.77 10.90
CA SER A 81 -15.21 -15.15 10.92
C SER A 81 -13.72 -15.14 10.65
N ALA A 82 -12.93 -15.58 11.60
CA ALA A 82 -11.51 -15.82 11.44
C ALA A 82 -11.31 -17.08 10.61
N GLU A 83 -11.64 -17.01 9.34
CA GLU A 83 -11.19 -17.96 8.34
C GLU A 83 -9.95 -17.36 7.70
N THR A 84 -8.79 -17.91 8.05
CA THR A 84 -7.56 -17.78 7.27
C THR A 84 -7.88 -18.29 5.86
N PRO A 85 -7.96 -17.43 4.84
CA PRO A 85 -8.18 -17.93 3.49
C PRO A 85 -6.94 -18.71 3.09
N LEU A 86 -7.13 -20.00 2.72
CA LEU A 86 -6.16 -20.72 1.89
C LEU A 86 -5.70 -19.77 0.77
N PRO A 87 -4.43 -19.87 0.30
CA PRO A 87 -3.91 -18.95 -0.70
C PRO A 87 -4.74 -19.11 -2.00
N ARG A 88 -5.78 -18.30 -2.13
CA ARG A 88 -6.39 -18.04 -3.43
C ARG A 88 -5.27 -17.50 -4.29
N VAL A 89 -5.05 -18.11 -5.45
CA VAL A 89 -4.22 -17.50 -6.49
C VAL A 89 -4.72 -16.06 -6.60
N ALA A 90 -3.89 -15.12 -6.17
CA ALA A 90 -4.31 -13.72 -6.05
C ALA A 90 -4.87 -13.28 -7.41
N ALA A 91 -6.14 -12.89 -7.46
CA ALA A 91 -6.75 -12.39 -8.68
C ALA A 91 -5.95 -11.20 -9.19
N ALA A 92 -5.88 -11.03 -10.51
CA ALA A 92 -5.17 -9.88 -11.09
C ALA A 92 -5.78 -8.56 -10.63
N PHE A 93 -7.11 -8.55 -10.41
CA PHE A 93 -7.87 -7.40 -9.91
C PHE A 93 -8.97 -7.86 -8.93
N ASP A 94 -9.06 -7.20 -7.79
CA ASP A 94 -10.11 -7.38 -6.81
C ASP A 94 -11.02 -6.14 -6.80
N GLY A 95 -12.04 -6.19 -7.67
CA GLY A 95 -12.99 -5.09 -7.86
C GLY A 95 -13.97 -4.94 -6.71
N GLU A 96 -14.32 -6.04 -6.03
CA GLU A 96 -15.25 -6.01 -4.89
C GLU A 96 -14.60 -5.33 -3.68
N ASP A 97 -13.37 -5.72 -3.33
CA ASP A 97 -12.60 -5.08 -2.26
C ASP A 97 -12.30 -3.60 -2.59
N LEU A 98 -12.07 -3.27 -3.86
CA LEU A 98 -11.92 -1.88 -4.28
C LEU A 98 -13.23 -1.08 -4.09
N LEU A 99 -14.37 -1.63 -4.50
CA LEU A 99 -15.67 -0.96 -4.33
C LEU A 99 -16.00 -0.77 -2.85
N GLU A 100 -15.74 -1.76 -2.00
CA GLU A 100 -15.91 -1.62 -0.54
C GLU A 100 -15.08 -0.46 -0.01
N ARG A 101 -13.79 -0.36 -0.41
CA ARG A 101 -12.91 0.76 -0.02
C ARG A 101 -13.36 2.11 -0.54
N MET A 102 -14.03 2.15 -1.69
CA MET A 102 -14.61 3.36 -2.29
C MET A 102 -16.05 3.61 -1.83
N MET A 103 -16.49 3.00 -0.72
CA MET A 103 -17.85 3.14 -0.15
C MET A 103 -18.96 2.81 -1.16
N GLY A 104 -18.73 1.84 -2.03
CA GLY A 104 -19.68 1.44 -3.08
C GLY A 104 -19.78 2.41 -4.26
N ASN A 105 -18.88 3.39 -4.39
CA ASN A 105 -18.90 4.36 -5.48
C ASN A 105 -18.09 3.87 -6.70
N PRO A 106 -18.75 3.39 -7.77
CA PRO A 106 -18.08 2.83 -8.93
C PRO A 106 -17.37 3.88 -9.78
N GLU A 107 -17.85 5.12 -9.81
CA GLU A 107 -17.20 6.19 -10.57
C GLU A 107 -15.87 6.57 -9.94
N LEU A 108 -15.83 6.67 -8.63
CA LEU A 108 -14.60 6.91 -7.89
C LEU A 108 -13.61 5.76 -8.09
N ALA A 109 -14.06 4.52 -8.01
CA ALA A 109 -13.24 3.34 -8.25
C ALA A 109 -12.65 3.33 -9.67
N ARG A 110 -13.48 3.57 -10.70
CA ARG A 110 -13.01 3.70 -12.10
C ARG A 110 -11.98 4.81 -12.28
N ARG A 111 -12.17 5.96 -11.63
CA ARG A 111 -11.25 7.10 -11.70
C ARG A 111 -9.89 6.77 -11.09
N VAL A 112 -9.87 6.13 -9.93
CA VAL A 112 -8.63 5.75 -9.23
C VAL A 112 -7.87 4.68 -10.02
N VAL A 113 -8.57 3.67 -10.56
CA VAL A 113 -7.98 2.65 -11.45
C VAL A 113 -7.42 3.29 -12.73
N GLY A 114 -8.20 4.16 -13.38
CA GLY A 114 -7.75 4.86 -14.59
C GLY A 114 -6.50 5.70 -14.35
N ARG A 115 -6.40 6.35 -13.19
CA ARG A 115 -5.19 7.09 -12.79
C ARG A 115 -3.99 6.15 -12.63
N PHE A 116 -4.17 5.02 -11.95
CA PHE A 116 -3.12 4.02 -11.80
C PHE A 116 -2.63 3.49 -13.16
N LEU A 117 -3.55 3.09 -14.06
CA LEU A 117 -3.22 2.60 -15.39
C LEU A 117 -2.49 3.63 -16.26
N SER A 118 -2.80 4.92 -16.08
CA SER A 118 -2.11 6.03 -16.75
C SER A 118 -0.69 6.24 -16.22
N ASP A 119 -0.47 6.04 -14.92
CA ASP A 119 0.81 6.30 -14.25
C ASP A 119 1.76 5.10 -14.27
N ALA A 120 1.24 3.87 -14.29
CA ALA A 120 2.02 2.63 -14.24
C ALA A 120 3.09 2.52 -15.36
N PRO A 121 2.82 2.83 -16.64
CA PRO A 121 3.85 2.78 -17.69
C PRO A 121 5.02 3.72 -17.41
N ARG A 122 4.77 4.92 -16.91
CA ARG A 122 5.82 5.87 -16.54
C ARG A 122 6.68 5.38 -15.39
N GLN A 123 6.06 4.74 -14.39
CA GLN A 123 6.78 4.17 -13.27
C GLN A 123 7.62 2.96 -13.69
N LEU A 124 7.11 2.11 -14.60
CA LEU A 124 7.86 1.02 -15.20
C LEU A 124 9.08 1.53 -16.00
N ALA A 125 8.90 2.54 -16.83
CA ALA A 125 9.98 3.16 -17.58
C ALA A 125 11.05 3.76 -16.67
N ALA A 126 10.64 4.45 -15.60
CA ALA A 126 11.55 5.00 -14.59
C ALA A 126 12.35 3.91 -13.85
N LEU A 127 11.74 2.76 -13.57
CA LEU A 127 12.40 1.58 -13.00
C LEU A 127 13.46 1.03 -13.96
N ALA A 128 13.10 0.79 -15.22
CA ALA A 128 14.00 0.29 -16.26
C ALA A 128 15.20 1.22 -16.46
N GLU A 129 14.95 2.52 -16.52
CA GLU A 129 15.99 3.53 -16.65
C GLU A 129 16.93 3.58 -15.43
N ALA A 130 16.38 3.47 -14.21
CA ALA A 130 17.18 3.47 -13.00
C ALA A 130 18.12 2.25 -12.93
N VAL A 131 17.65 1.08 -13.34
CA VAL A 131 18.48 -0.14 -13.41
C VAL A 131 19.55 0.01 -14.48
N SER A 132 19.20 0.44 -15.71
CA SER A 132 20.17 0.61 -16.79
C SER A 132 21.27 1.65 -16.48
N ARG A 133 20.93 2.72 -15.78
CA ARG A 133 21.92 3.71 -15.32
C ARG A 133 22.86 3.15 -14.26
N SER A 134 22.34 2.37 -13.34
CA SER A 134 23.17 1.73 -12.31
C SER A 134 24.17 0.73 -12.90
N ASP A 135 23.78 0.01 -13.96
CA ASP A 135 24.69 -0.87 -14.70
C ASP A 135 25.78 -0.09 -15.43
N ALA A 136 25.45 1.03 -16.04
CA ALA A 136 26.42 1.90 -16.72
C ALA A 136 27.43 2.50 -15.73
N ASP A 137 26.98 2.84 -14.52
CA ASP A 137 27.84 3.31 -13.42
C ASP A 137 28.76 2.19 -12.92
N ALA A 138 28.25 0.97 -12.77
CA ALA A 138 29.04 -0.22 -12.40
C ALA A 138 30.07 -0.62 -13.47
N ALA A 139 29.77 -0.40 -14.75
CA ALA A 139 30.71 -0.64 -15.85
C ALA A 139 31.80 0.44 -16.02
N GLY A 140 31.85 1.45 -15.14
CA GLY A 140 32.89 2.48 -15.12
C GLY A 140 32.71 3.60 -16.16
N PHE A 141 31.56 3.67 -16.83
CA PHE A 141 31.27 4.70 -17.82
C PHE A 141 30.88 6.06 -17.23
N ARG A 142 30.58 6.13 -15.92
CA ARG A 142 30.24 7.37 -15.20
C ARG A 142 30.73 7.34 -13.74
N ARG A 143 30.99 8.51 -13.18
CA ARG A 143 31.27 8.65 -11.75
C ARG A 143 30.06 8.19 -10.92
N PRO A 144 30.25 7.37 -9.86
CA PRO A 144 29.16 6.89 -9.04
C PRO A 144 28.46 8.08 -8.37
N VAL A 145 27.19 8.28 -8.74
CA VAL A 145 26.30 9.19 -8.02
C VAL A 145 25.41 8.29 -7.16
N PRO A 146 25.30 8.51 -5.83
CA PRO A 146 24.48 7.67 -4.97
C PRO A 146 22.99 7.90 -5.28
N ARG A 147 22.47 7.20 -6.29
CA ARG A 147 21.06 7.26 -6.76
C ARG A 147 20.35 5.92 -6.68
N SER A 148 20.83 4.97 -5.87
CA SER A 148 20.13 3.72 -5.51
C SER A 148 18.72 3.94 -4.93
N GLY A 149 18.39 5.20 -4.58
CA GLY A 149 17.07 5.59 -4.08
C GLY A 149 15.95 5.65 -5.13
N MET A 150 16.22 6.02 -6.39
CA MET A 150 15.14 6.29 -7.38
C MET A 150 14.40 5.04 -7.82
N GLY A 151 15.12 3.96 -8.14
CA GLY A 151 14.49 2.68 -8.50
C GLY A 151 13.70 2.08 -7.34
N ARG A 152 14.24 2.17 -6.12
CA ARG A 152 13.54 1.73 -4.90
C ARG A 152 12.29 2.56 -4.61
N MET A 153 12.33 3.87 -4.81
CA MET A 153 11.17 4.75 -4.63
C MET A 153 10.09 4.44 -5.66
N ALA A 154 10.45 4.18 -6.91
CA ALA A 154 9.50 3.82 -7.96
C ALA A 154 8.82 2.47 -7.66
N ALA A 155 9.57 1.44 -7.26
CA ALA A 155 9.02 0.14 -6.86
C ALA A 155 8.11 0.27 -5.62
N HIS A 156 8.51 1.06 -4.63
CA HIS A 156 7.72 1.31 -3.43
C HIS A 156 6.42 2.06 -3.76
N SER A 157 6.48 3.08 -4.60
CA SER A 157 5.31 3.84 -5.06
C SER A 157 4.33 2.95 -5.82
N LEU A 158 4.85 2.15 -6.78
CA LEU A 158 4.03 1.23 -7.57
C LEU A 158 3.37 0.16 -6.70
N LYS A 159 4.10 -0.41 -5.73
CA LYS A 159 3.56 -1.37 -4.77
C LYS A 159 2.35 -0.80 -4.01
N GLY A 160 2.49 0.41 -3.46
CA GLY A 160 1.41 1.06 -2.71
C GLY A 160 0.23 1.42 -3.59
N ALA A 161 0.49 2.00 -4.76
CA ALA A 161 -0.54 2.37 -5.72
C ALA A 161 -1.34 1.15 -6.20
N ALA A 162 -0.66 0.05 -6.56
CA ALA A 162 -1.30 -1.20 -6.99
C ALA A 162 -2.14 -1.82 -5.87
N ALA A 163 -1.64 -1.84 -4.63
CA ALA A 163 -2.41 -2.33 -3.49
C ALA A 163 -3.71 -1.52 -3.27
N ASN A 164 -3.64 -0.21 -3.44
CA ASN A 164 -4.80 0.67 -3.26
C ASN A 164 -5.89 0.48 -4.32
N VAL A 165 -5.55 -0.01 -5.50
CA VAL A 165 -6.51 -0.25 -6.60
C VAL A 165 -6.90 -1.73 -6.75
N GLY A 166 -6.58 -2.59 -5.78
CA GLY A 166 -6.91 -4.02 -5.85
C GLY A 166 -6.01 -4.84 -6.78
N GLY A 167 -4.84 -4.31 -7.16
CA GLY A 167 -3.85 -4.99 -8.01
C GLY A 167 -2.86 -5.83 -7.20
N ALA A 168 -3.32 -6.91 -6.56
CA ALA A 168 -2.52 -7.72 -5.65
C ALA A 168 -1.26 -8.32 -6.31
N GLN A 169 -1.37 -8.80 -7.54
CA GLN A 169 -0.24 -9.38 -8.27
C GLN A 169 0.83 -8.33 -8.61
N VAL A 170 0.41 -7.16 -9.10
CA VAL A 170 1.33 -6.02 -9.37
C VAL A 170 2.03 -5.60 -8.09
N SER A 171 1.28 -5.47 -6.99
CA SER A 171 1.82 -5.10 -5.68
C SER A 171 2.83 -6.14 -5.16
N ALA A 172 2.56 -7.44 -5.32
CA ALA A 172 3.46 -8.51 -4.91
C ALA A 172 4.78 -8.49 -5.69
N THR A 173 4.72 -8.34 -7.02
CA THR A 173 5.92 -8.26 -7.86
C THR A 173 6.73 -6.99 -7.54
N ALA A 174 6.09 -5.84 -7.37
CA ALA A 174 6.75 -4.60 -6.96
C ALA A 174 7.40 -4.71 -5.57
N LYS A 175 6.80 -5.45 -4.63
CA LYS A 175 7.38 -5.76 -3.32
C LYS A 175 8.66 -6.59 -3.44
N ARG A 176 8.67 -7.61 -4.32
CA ARG A 176 9.88 -8.42 -4.60
C ARG A 176 11.00 -7.54 -5.14
N MET A 177 10.70 -6.64 -6.08
CA MET A 177 11.66 -5.68 -6.63
C MET A 177 12.20 -4.73 -5.56
N GLU A 178 11.34 -4.23 -4.68
CA GLU A 178 11.76 -3.38 -3.55
C GLU A 178 12.76 -4.10 -2.62
N LEU A 179 12.52 -5.38 -2.34
CA LEU A 179 13.40 -6.20 -1.50
C LEU A 179 14.76 -6.45 -2.17
N LEU A 180 14.77 -6.80 -3.45
CA LEU A 180 16.00 -6.97 -4.24
C LEU A 180 16.79 -5.67 -4.34
N GLY A 181 16.10 -4.54 -4.54
CA GLY A 181 16.73 -3.22 -4.53
C GLY A 181 17.34 -2.84 -3.16
N LYS A 182 16.77 -3.32 -2.06
CA LYS A 182 17.34 -3.14 -0.70
C LYS A 182 18.61 -3.97 -0.48
N SER A 183 18.69 -5.17 -1.06
CA SER A 183 19.89 -6.02 -0.99
C SER A 183 20.96 -5.64 -2.01
N GLY A 184 20.66 -4.68 -2.92
CA GLY A 184 21.60 -4.28 -3.98
C GLY A 184 21.59 -5.20 -5.20
N ASP A 185 20.68 -6.17 -5.28
CA ASP A 185 20.53 -7.07 -6.41
C ASP A 185 19.78 -6.40 -7.57
N LEU A 186 20.51 -5.61 -8.35
CA LEU A 186 19.97 -4.91 -9.52
C LEU A 186 19.66 -5.85 -10.69
N THR A 187 20.39 -6.97 -10.78
CA THR A 187 20.12 -8.00 -11.80
C THR A 187 18.75 -8.63 -11.55
N GLY A 188 18.48 -9.05 -10.32
CA GLY A 188 17.17 -9.57 -9.94
C GLY A 188 16.04 -8.54 -10.13
N VAL A 189 16.29 -7.26 -9.89
CA VAL A 189 15.31 -6.20 -10.21
C VAL A 189 15.03 -6.12 -11.70
N ARG A 190 16.08 -6.17 -12.54
CA ARG A 190 15.94 -6.16 -14.01
C ARG A 190 15.10 -7.32 -14.52
N ASP A 191 15.38 -8.51 -14.04
CA ASP A 191 14.70 -9.74 -14.45
C ASP A 191 13.21 -9.74 -14.10
N LEU A 192 12.80 -8.96 -13.11
CA LEU A 192 11.39 -8.78 -12.74
C LEU A 192 10.64 -7.70 -13.53
N ILE A 193 11.32 -6.83 -14.30
CA ILE A 193 10.66 -5.78 -15.09
C ILE A 193 9.66 -6.36 -16.10
N PRO A 194 10.00 -7.37 -16.91
CA PRO A 194 9.04 -7.99 -17.83
C PRO A 194 7.85 -8.64 -17.09
N GLU A 195 8.09 -9.32 -15.97
CA GLU A 195 7.01 -9.89 -15.16
C GLU A 195 6.07 -8.80 -14.67
N LEU A 196 6.61 -7.69 -14.17
CA LEU A 196 5.82 -6.57 -13.68
C LEU A 196 4.97 -5.93 -14.79
N ALA A 197 5.50 -5.82 -16.01
CA ALA A 197 4.76 -5.32 -17.17
C ALA A 197 3.58 -6.25 -17.51
N ILE A 198 3.79 -7.56 -17.55
CA ILE A 198 2.75 -8.56 -17.76
C ILE A 198 1.66 -8.43 -16.69
N ARG A 199 2.04 -8.29 -15.40
CA ARG A 199 1.07 -8.12 -14.32
C ARG A 199 0.24 -6.84 -14.44
N CYS A 200 0.82 -5.77 -14.96
CA CYS A 200 0.08 -4.54 -15.24
C CYS A 200 -0.93 -4.72 -16.39
N ASP A 201 -0.56 -5.48 -17.43
CA ASP A 201 -1.47 -5.79 -18.53
C ASP A 201 -2.59 -6.75 -18.11
N ASP A 202 -2.28 -7.79 -17.31
CA ASP A 202 -3.28 -8.68 -16.70
C ASP A 202 -4.26 -7.89 -15.84
N PHE A 203 -3.75 -6.93 -15.05
CA PHE A 203 -4.58 -6.05 -14.24
C PHE A 203 -5.50 -5.20 -15.09
N ARG A 204 -4.99 -4.57 -16.17
CA ARG A 204 -5.80 -3.81 -17.12
C ARG A 204 -6.92 -4.65 -17.71
N ALA A 205 -6.59 -5.82 -18.26
CA ALA A 205 -7.57 -6.72 -18.85
C ALA A 205 -8.62 -7.21 -17.83
N ALA A 206 -8.23 -7.41 -16.57
CA ALA A 206 -9.15 -7.80 -15.51
C ALA A 206 -10.09 -6.65 -15.12
N THR A 207 -9.61 -5.40 -15.09
CA THR A 207 -10.44 -4.22 -14.81
C THR A 207 -11.44 -3.95 -15.94
N GLU A 208 -11.04 -4.10 -17.20
CA GLU A 208 -11.92 -3.98 -18.36
C GLU A 208 -13.04 -5.02 -18.32
N ARG A 209 -12.73 -6.28 -17.99
CA ARG A 209 -13.75 -7.35 -17.83
C ARG A 209 -14.70 -7.04 -16.67
N PHE A 210 -14.21 -6.58 -15.55
CA PHE A 210 -15.03 -6.28 -14.38
C PHE A 210 -16.04 -5.16 -14.65
N TRP A 211 -15.60 -4.09 -15.31
CA TRP A 211 -16.47 -2.97 -15.65
C TRP A 211 -17.35 -3.23 -16.88
N GLY A 212 -16.88 -4.01 -17.87
CA GLY A 212 -17.63 -4.35 -19.07
C GLY A 212 -18.77 -5.35 -18.81
N ALA A 213 -18.62 -6.24 -17.82
CA ALA A 213 -19.70 -7.15 -17.42
C ALA A 213 -20.88 -6.43 -16.77
N GLY A 214 -20.70 -5.20 -16.28
CA GLY A 214 -21.76 -4.40 -15.67
C GLY A 214 -22.64 -3.63 -16.67
N GLU A 215 -22.24 -3.51 -17.95
CA GLU A 215 -22.97 -2.75 -18.98
C GLU A 215 -23.93 -3.62 -19.83
N THR A 216 -23.89 -4.94 -19.67
CA THR A 216 -24.74 -5.87 -20.44
C THR A 216 -26.01 -6.33 -19.70
N GLY A 217 -26.33 -5.71 -18.57
CA GLY A 217 -27.48 -6.05 -17.73
C GLY A 217 -28.54 -4.93 -17.64
N THR A 218 -29.07 -4.48 -18.81
CA THR A 218 -30.28 -3.65 -18.86
C THR A 218 -31.23 -4.22 -19.87
#